data_85845d47c61b4f026d50e8f3de867142
#
_entry.id   85845d47c61b4f026d50e8f3de867142
#
_cell.length_a   1.000
_cell.length_b   1.000
_cell.length_c   1.000
_cell.angle_alpha   90.00
_cell.angle_beta   90.00
_cell.angle_gamma   90.00
#
_symmetry.space_group_name_H-M   'P 1'
#
loop_
_entity.id
_entity.type
_entity.pdbx_description
1 polymer ?
#
loop_
_entity_poly.entity_id
_entity_poly.type
_entity_poly.pdbx_seq_one_letter_code
_entity_poly.pdbx_strand_id
1 'polypeptide(L)'
;MASISLKNIVKRYGTGKSAVPVIHGVNAEIKDGEFIVLVGPSGCGKSTLLRMIAGLEEITGGDLMIGDKVVNDLEPAKRDIAMVFQNYALYPHMSNYENMAYGLKIAKVPEDEIKRRVDKAAKILELGHLLDRKPRQLSGGQRQRVAMGRAIVRQPQVFLFDEPLSNLDAKLRGQTRIEIQ
;
A
#
# COMPACT_ATOMS: atom_id res chain seq x y z
N MET A 1 12.79 -1.96 7.30
CA MET A 1 11.89 -2.58 6.31
C MET A 1 12.24 -4.05 6.20
N ALA A 2 11.60 -4.85 5.37
CA ALA A 2 11.93 -6.28 5.24
C ALA A 2 12.15 -6.64 3.77
N SER A 3 12.93 -7.70 3.51
CA SER A 3 13.06 -8.28 2.17
C SER A 3 11.78 -9.01 1.75
N ILE A 4 11.55 -9.12 0.44
CA ILE A 4 10.44 -9.91 -0.13
C ILE A 4 11.04 -10.92 -1.11
N SER A 5 10.65 -12.19 -0.97
CA SER A 5 10.99 -13.24 -1.92
C SER A 5 9.73 -13.83 -2.53
N LEU A 6 9.68 -13.81 -3.85
CA LEU A 6 8.63 -14.41 -4.67
C LEU A 6 9.24 -15.63 -5.35
N LYS A 7 8.71 -16.83 -5.05
CA LYS A 7 9.20 -18.10 -5.62
C LYS A 7 8.09 -18.77 -6.40
N ASN A 8 8.17 -18.69 -7.72
CA ASN A 8 7.23 -19.30 -8.64
C ASN A 8 5.77 -18.94 -8.34
N ILE A 9 5.50 -17.67 -8.06
CA ILE A 9 4.15 -17.19 -7.69
C ILE A 9 3.21 -17.36 -8.87
N VAL A 10 2.11 -18.07 -8.63
CA VAL A 10 1.06 -18.37 -9.62
C VAL A 10 -0.29 -17.90 -9.09
N LYS A 11 -1.09 -17.29 -9.96
CA LYS A 11 -2.51 -17.01 -9.71
C LYS A 11 -3.38 -17.53 -10.83
N ARG A 12 -4.39 -18.31 -10.47
CA ARG A 12 -5.46 -18.76 -11.36
C ARG A 12 -6.81 -18.46 -10.73
N TYR A 13 -7.74 -17.93 -11.51
CA TYR A 13 -9.13 -17.76 -11.09
C TYR A 13 -9.98 -18.89 -11.62
N GLY A 14 -10.88 -19.40 -10.80
CA GLY A 14 -11.73 -20.57 -11.10
C GLY A 14 -11.05 -21.90 -10.78
N THR A 15 -11.74 -22.99 -11.05
CA THR A 15 -11.31 -24.36 -10.73
C THR A 15 -11.32 -25.26 -11.97
N GLY A 16 -10.52 -26.32 -11.95
CA GLY A 16 -10.45 -27.33 -13.00
C GLY A 16 -10.01 -26.79 -14.36
N LYS A 17 -10.60 -27.30 -15.45
CA LYS A 17 -10.23 -26.95 -16.83
C LYS A 17 -10.61 -25.53 -17.24
N SER A 18 -11.51 -24.86 -16.51
CA SER A 18 -11.93 -23.48 -16.76
C SER A 18 -11.12 -22.44 -15.99
N ALA A 19 -10.09 -22.85 -15.25
CA ALA A 19 -9.25 -21.93 -14.51
C ALA A 19 -8.47 -21.00 -15.44
N VAL A 20 -8.61 -19.67 -15.25
CA VAL A 20 -7.94 -18.63 -16.04
C VAL A 20 -6.66 -18.23 -15.33
N PRO A 21 -5.47 -18.48 -15.91
CA PRO A 21 -4.21 -18.05 -15.33
C PRO A 21 -4.02 -16.54 -15.54
N VAL A 22 -3.59 -15.85 -14.48
CA VAL A 22 -3.32 -14.39 -14.50
C VAL A 22 -1.85 -14.10 -14.14
N ILE A 23 -1.27 -14.88 -13.22
CA ILE A 23 0.15 -14.81 -12.87
C ILE A 23 0.78 -16.17 -13.17
N HIS A 24 1.89 -16.17 -13.90
CA HIS A 24 2.47 -17.35 -14.56
C HIS A 24 3.83 -17.77 -14.00
N GLY A 25 4.01 -17.76 -12.68
CA GLY A 25 5.27 -18.19 -12.07
C GLY A 25 6.27 -17.05 -11.93
N VAL A 26 5.88 -15.98 -11.24
CA VAL A 26 6.78 -14.84 -10.97
C VAL A 26 7.83 -15.23 -9.94
N ASN A 27 9.10 -14.93 -10.27
CA ASN A 27 10.23 -15.04 -9.36
C ASN A 27 10.88 -13.67 -9.20
N ALA A 28 11.09 -13.24 -7.95
CA ALA A 28 11.79 -11.99 -7.65
C ALA A 28 12.35 -12.03 -6.22
N GLU A 29 13.52 -11.45 -6.05
CA GLU A 29 14.14 -11.20 -4.75
C GLU A 29 14.31 -9.70 -4.58
N ILE A 30 13.63 -9.14 -3.59
CA ILE A 30 13.64 -7.71 -3.26
C ILE A 30 14.33 -7.55 -1.92
N LYS A 31 15.41 -6.80 -1.91
CA LYS A 31 16.18 -6.58 -0.68
C LYS A 31 15.50 -5.58 0.25
N ASP A 32 15.89 -5.61 1.52
CA ASP A 32 15.45 -4.59 2.47
C ASP A 32 15.83 -3.18 1.99
N GLY A 33 14.86 -2.27 2.02
CA GLY A 33 15.03 -0.89 1.58
C GLY A 33 15.07 -0.68 0.06
N GLU A 34 14.89 -1.73 -0.76
CA GLU A 34 14.88 -1.62 -2.20
C GLU A 34 13.57 -1.04 -2.73
N PHE A 35 13.66 -0.13 -3.71
CA PHE A 35 12.53 0.45 -4.41
C PHE A 35 12.32 -0.25 -5.75
N ILE A 36 11.19 -0.94 -5.92
CA ILE A 36 10.85 -1.72 -7.11
C ILE A 36 9.64 -1.13 -7.83
N VAL A 37 9.72 -1.05 -9.15
CA VAL A 37 8.61 -0.61 -10.01
C VAL A 37 8.14 -1.77 -10.89
N LEU A 38 6.85 -2.10 -10.78
CA LEU A 38 6.20 -3.08 -11.66
C LEU A 38 5.72 -2.38 -12.93
N VAL A 39 6.30 -2.74 -14.08
CA VAL A 39 5.97 -2.17 -15.39
C VAL A 39 5.29 -3.24 -16.26
N GLY A 40 4.28 -2.83 -17.01
CA GLY A 40 3.58 -3.70 -17.94
C GLY A 40 2.25 -3.09 -18.42
N PRO A 41 1.63 -3.64 -19.47
CA PRO A 41 0.37 -3.16 -20.02
C PRO A 41 -0.78 -3.26 -19.01
N SER A 42 -1.88 -2.55 -19.27
CA SER A 42 -3.09 -2.70 -18.44
C SER A 42 -3.60 -4.14 -18.48
N GLY A 43 -4.04 -4.65 -17.34
CA GLY A 43 -4.57 -6.03 -17.23
C GLY A 43 -3.52 -7.14 -17.15
N CYS A 44 -2.21 -6.87 -17.17
CA CYS A 44 -1.18 -7.91 -17.08
C CYS A 44 -0.94 -8.48 -15.66
N GLY A 45 -1.77 -8.13 -14.68
CA GLY A 45 -1.72 -8.72 -13.33
C GLY A 45 -0.94 -7.94 -12.28
N LYS A 46 -0.45 -6.71 -12.54
CA LYS A 46 0.30 -5.90 -11.56
C LYS A 46 -0.45 -5.70 -10.23
N SER A 47 -1.68 -5.21 -10.29
CA SER A 47 -2.51 -5.01 -9.11
C SER A 47 -2.88 -6.33 -8.42
N THR A 48 -3.03 -7.42 -9.19
CA THR A 48 -3.24 -8.76 -8.65
C THR A 48 -2.02 -9.20 -7.83
N LEU A 49 -0.81 -9.04 -8.37
CA LEU A 49 0.43 -9.37 -7.66
C LEU A 49 0.59 -8.54 -6.38
N LEU A 50 0.35 -7.23 -6.44
CA LEU A 50 0.38 -6.37 -5.25
C LEU A 50 -0.63 -6.81 -4.18
N ARG A 51 -1.86 -7.16 -4.60
CA ARG A 51 -2.89 -7.67 -3.68
C ARG A 51 -2.52 -9.03 -3.08
N MET A 52 -1.87 -9.91 -3.85
CA MET A 52 -1.35 -11.17 -3.32
C MET A 52 -0.26 -10.93 -2.26
N ILE A 53 0.66 -9.99 -2.49
CA ILE A 53 1.67 -9.61 -1.50
C ILE A 53 0.99 -9.02 -0.25
N ALA A 54 -0.04 -8.19 -0.43
CA ALA A 54 -0.81 -7.62 0.69
C ALA A 54 -1.69 -8.64 1.44
N GLY A 55 -1.91 -9.84 0.89
CA GLY A 55 -2.82 -10.85 1.45
C GLY A 55 -4.30 -10.58 1.18
N LEU A 56 -4.59 -9.67 0.24
CA LEU A 56 -5.95 -9.33 -0.20
C LEU A 56 -6.43 -10.23 -1.34
N GLU A 57 -5.54 -11.07 -1.86
CA GLU A 57 -5.81 -12.04 -2.91
C GLU A 57 -5.00 -13.31 -2.62
N GLU A 58 -5.63 -14.48 -2.77
CA GLU A 58 -5.00 -15.78 -2.52
C GLU A 58 -3.94 -16.12 -3.58
N ILE A 59 -2.84 -16.72 -3.14
CA ILE A 59 -1.80 -17.29 -3.98
C ILE A 59 -2.23 -18.72 -4.34
N THR A 60 -2.29 -19.06 -5.64
CA THR A 60 -2.69 -20.40 -6.09
C THR A 60 -1.52 -21.38 -6.12
N GLY A 61 -0.30 -20.89 -6.21
CA GLY A 61 0.93 -21.69 -6.20
C GLY A 61 2.17 -20.84 -5.99
N GLY A 62 3.23 -21.49 -5.54
CA GLY A 62 4.49 -20.85 -5.17
C GLY A 62 4.50 -20.30 -3.75
N ASP A 63 5.62 -19.74 -3.32
CA ASP A 63 5.85 -19.24 -1.97
C ASP A 63 6.16 -17.74 -1.97
N LEU A 64 5.44 -16.99 -1.14
CA LEU A 64 5.71 -15.60 -0.82
C LEU A 64 6.33 -15.51 0.57
N MET A 65 7.49 -14.90 0.66
CA MET A 65 8.16 -14.64 1.94
C MET A 65 8.31 -13.13 2.18
N ILE A 66 8.14 -12.72 3.43
CA ILE A 66 8.46 -11.38 3.93
C ILE A 66 9.45 -11.57 5.09
N GLY A 67 10.66 -11.06 4.90
CA GLY A 67 11.79 -11.47 5.75
C GLY A 67 11.97 -12.98 5.67
N ASP A 68 12.08 -13.63 6.82
CA ASP A 68 12.30 -15.09 6.93
C ASP A 68 11.00 -15.92 7.02
N LYS A 69 9.83 -15.29 6.83
CA LYS A 69 8.52 -15.95 7.02
C LYS A 69 7.78 -16.13 5.72
N VAL A 70 7.30 -17.36 5.46
CA VAL A 70 6.29 -17.63 4.43
C VAL A 70 4.96 -17.03 4.90
N VAL A 71 4.33 -16.22 4.06
CA VAL A 71 3.12 -15.44 4.42
C VAL A 71 1.90 -15.79 3.58
N ASN A 72 1.95 -16.86 2.79
CA ASN A 72 0.84 -17.26 1.91
C ASN A 72 -0.51 -17.27 2.63
N ASP A 73 -0.57 -17.91 3.79
CA ASP A 73 -1.79 -18.12 4.58
C ASP A 73 -1.99 -17.08 5.68
N LEU A 74 -1.10 -16.07 5.76
CA LEU A 74 -1.26 -15.00 6.74
C LEU A 74 -2.28 -13.97 6.27
N GLU A 75 -3.20 -13.62 7.18
CA GLU A 75 -4.13 -12.52 6.99
C GLU A 75 -3.41 -11.19 6.75
N PRO A 76 -3.97 -10.24 5.97
CA PRO A 76 -3.37 -8.95 5.67
C PRO A 76 -2.87 -8.19 6.91
N ALA A 77 -3.66 -8.23 8.00
CA ALA A 77 -3.32 -7.54 9.24
C ALA A 77 -2.05 -8.06 9.93
N LYS A 78 -1.67 -9.30 9.66
CA LYS A 78 -0.50 -9.98 10.26
C LYS A 78 0.76 -9.89 9.41
N ARG A 79 0.68 -9.34 8.18
CA ARG A 79 1.82 -9.23 7.26
C ARG A 79 2.69 -8.00 7.49
N ASP A 80 2.26 -7.07 8.35
CA ASP A 80 2.92 -5.79 8.61
C ASP A 80 3.23 -4.97 7.33
N ILE A 81 2.24 -4.91 6.46
CA ILE A 81 2.27 -4.19 5.17
C ILE A 81 1.33 -2.99 5.23
N ALA A 82 1.70 -1.91 4.57
CA ALA A 82 0.78 -0.84 4.22
C ALA A 82 0.60 -0.75 2.71
N MET A 83 -0.66 -0.67 2.26
CA MET A 83 -1.00 -0.52 0.86
C MET A 83 -1.75 0.78 0.62
N VAL A 84 -1.30 1.55 -0.37
CA VAL A 84 -1.99 2.73 -0.90
C VAL A 84 -2.71 2.33 -2.17
N PHE A 85 -4.04 2.42 -2.15
CA PHE A 85 -4.90 2.04 -3.27
C PHE A 85 -5.05 3.19 -4.27
N GLN A 86 -5.33 2.85 -5.53
CA GLN A 86 -5.59 3.78 -6.62
C GLN A 86 -6.69 4.80 -6.31
N ASN A 87 -7.74 4.40 -5.58
CA ASN A 87 -8.85 5.26 -5.16
C ASN A 87 -8.64 5.92 -3.79
N TYR A 88 -7.42 5.84 -3.23
CA TYR A 88 -7.00 6.37 -1.93
C TYR A 88 -7.70 5.75 -0.71
N ALA A 89 -8.90 5.18 -0.85
CA ALA A 89 -9.71 4.52 0.18
C ALA A 89 -9.81 5.32 1.51
N LEU A 90 -9.96 6.66 1.41
CA LEU A 90 -10.13 7.52 2.58
C LEU A 90 -11.56 7.42 3.13
N TYR A 91 -11.70 7.48 4.45
CA TYR A 91 -12.99 7.52 5.13
C TYR A 91 -13.57 8.94 5.00
N PRO A 92 -14.68 9.14 4.24
CA PRO A 92 -15.16 10.48 3.87
C PRO A 92 -15.77 11.25 5.04
N HIS A 93 -16.21 10.55 6.08
CA HIS A 93 -16.82 11.13 7.28
C HIS A 93 -15.79 11.59 8.33
N MET A 94 -14.56 11.09 8.24
CA MET A 94 -13.45 11.42 9.14
C MET A 94 -12.66 12.63 8.64
N SER A 95 -12.03 13.39 9.56
CA SER A 95 -11.00 14.36 9.23
C SER A 95 -9.75 13.68 8.65
N ASN A 96 -8.82 14.46 8.08
CA ASN A 96 -7.56 13.90 7.58
C ASN A 96 -6.68 13.39 8.72
N TYR A 97 -6.68 14.07 9.88
CA TYR A 97 -6.04 13.57 11.10
C TYR A 97 -6.60 12.22 11.51
N GLU A 98 -7.93 12.10 11.60
CA GLU A 98 -8.60 10.85 11.98
C GLU A 98 -8.32 9.73 10.97
N ASN A 99 -8.31 10.04 9.66
CA ASN A 99 -7.92 9.09 8.63
C ASN A 99 -6.52 8.54 8.86
N MET A 100 -5.55 9.39 9.18
CA MET A 100 -4.17 8.97 9.44
C MET A 100 -4.06 8.20 10.76
N ALA A 101 -4.74 8.63 11.81
CA ALA A 101 -4.69 8.05 13.14
C ALA A 101 -5.44 6.71 13.27
N TYR A 102 -6.40 6.43 12.39
CA TYR A 102 -7.38 5.35 12.55
C TYR A 102 -6.74 3.98 12.80
N GLY A 103 -5.76 3.58 12.00
CA GLY A 103 -5.08 2.28 12.16
C GLY A 103 -4.33 2.16 13.50
N LEU A 104 -3.75 3.25 13.98
CA LEU A 104 -3.06 3.29 15.27
C LEU A 104 -4.04 3.21 16.45
N LYS A 105 -5.23 3.83 16.33
CA LYS A 105 -6.30 3.72 17.33
C LYS A 105 -6.81 2.29 17.45
N ILE A 106 -7.03 1.59 16.33
CA ILE A 106 -7.40 0.17 16.35
C ILE A 106 -6.33 -0.68 17.03
N ALA A 107 -5.06 -0.37 16.76
CA ALA A 107 -3.92 -1.05 17.39
C ALA A 107 -3.70 -0.64 18.86
N LYS A 108 -4.58 0.21 19.42
CA LYS A 108 -4.52 0.69 20.81
C LYS A 108 -3.18 1.38 21.16
N VAL A 109 -2.58 2.07 20.21
CA VAL A 109 -1.39 2.89 20.43
C VAL A 109 -1.77 4.08 21.33
N PRO A 110 -0.95 4.49 22.31
CA PRO A 110 -1.20 5.66 23.16
C PRO A 110 -1.43 6.95 22.35
N GLU A 111 -2.31 7.84 22.86
CA GLU A 111 -2.77 9.03 22.12
C GLU A 111 -1.62 10.02 21.82
N ASP A 112 -0.70 10.20 22.76
CA ASP A 112 0.51 11.01 22.60
C ASP A 112 1.41 10.50 21.47
N GLU A 113 1.58 9.18 21.38
CA GLU A 113 2.36 8.55 20.30
C GLU A 113 1.63 8.64 18.95
N ILE A 114 0.30 8.47 18.92
CA ILE A 114 -0.50 8.72 17.71
C ILE A 114 -0.28 10.14 17.21
N LYS A 115 -0.43 11.13 18.10
CA LYS A 115 -0.23 12.53 17.76
C LYS A 115 1.17 12.76 17.21
N ARG A 116 2.20 12.27 17.88
CA ARG A 116 3.60 12.39 17.45
C ARG A 116 3.84 11.83 16.05
N ARG A 117 3.31 10.63 15.76
CA ARG A 117 3.46 9.99 14.44
C ARG A 117 2.69 10.72 13.35
N VAL A 118 1.47 11.15 13.63
CA VAL A 118 0.65 11.93 12.67
C VAL A 118 1.30 13.26 12.37
N ASP A 119 1.76 14.01 13.38
CA ASP A 119 2.43 15.31 13.20
C ASP A 119 3.71 15.16 12.38
N LYS A 120 4.51 14.11 12.64
CA LYS A 120 5.71 13.80 11.84
C LYS A 120 5.38 13.51 10.37
N ALA A 121 4.40 12.65 10.11
CA ALA A 121 3.98 12.32 8.75
C ALA A 121 3.36 13.52 8.03
N ALA A 122 2.55 14.32 8.74
CA ALA A 122 1.95 15.54 8.20
C ALA A 122 3.00 16.58 7.83
N LYS A 123 4.11 16.69 8.58
CA LYS A 123 5.23 17.56 8.26
C LYS A 123 5.95 17.11 6.97
N ILE A 124 6.24 15.82 6.85
CA ILE A 124 6.90 15.24 5.66
C ILE A 124 6.06 15.45 4.40
N LEU A 125 4.74 15.28 4.51
CA LEU A 125 3.78 15.35 3.40
C LEU A 125 3.14 16.73 3.21
N GLU A 126 3.59 17.74 3.94
CA GLU A 126 3.07 19.13 3.90
C GLU A 126 1.54 19.21 4.14
N LEU A 127 1.01 18.37 5.05
CA LEU A 127 -0.42 18.26 5.36
C LEU A 127 -0.86 19.02 6.62
N GLY A 128 0.05 19.66 7.35
CA GLY A 128 -0.25 20.25 8.67
C GLY A 128 -1.47 21.16 8.68
N HIS A 129 -1.61 22.03 7.67
CA HIS A 129 -2.73 22.98 7.53
C HIS A 129 -4.04 22.32 7.01
N LEU A 130 -4.02 21.02 6.72
CA LEU A 130 -5.15 20.26 6.17
C LEU A 130 -5.69 19.19 7.11
N LEU A 131 -5.07 18.99 8.29
CA LEU A 131 -5.41 17.88 9.20
C LEU A 131 -6.88 17.90 9.66
N ASP A 132 -7.45 19.08 9.89
CA ASP A 132 -8.84 19.23 10.35
C ASP A 132 -9.87 19.15 9.21
N ARG A 133 -9.42 19.19 7.95
CA ARG A 133 -10.32 19.09 6.79
C ARG A 133 -10.76 17.65 6.55
N LYS A 134 -11.90 17.51 5.85
CA LYS A 134 -12.41 16.21 5.36
C LYS A 134 -11.91 15.95 3.93
N PRO A 135 -11.82 14.68 3.49
CA PRO A 135 -11.36 14.31 2.14
C PRO A 135 -12.05 15.04 0.99
N ARG A 136 -13.35 15.35 1.13
CA ARG A 136 -14.13 16.11 0.11
C ARG A 136 -13.63 17.54 -0.13
N GLN A 137 -12.86 18.09 0.82
CA GLN A 137 -12.33 19.46 0.77
C GLN A 137 -10.91 19.51 0.19
N LEU A 138 -10.39 18.38 -0.29
CA LEU A 138 -9.02 18.21 -0.77
C LEU A 138 -8.98 18.03 -2.28
N SER A 139 -7.88 18.49 -2.91
CA SER A 139 -7.51 18.11 -4.27
C SER A 139 -7.16 16.62 -4.37
N GLY A 140 -7.04 16.08 -5.61
CA GLY A 140 -6.60 14.70 -5.84
C GLY A 140 -5.25 14.39 -5.18
N GLY A 141 -4.25 15.25 -5.42
CA GLY A 141 -2.92 15.09 -4.82
C GLY A 141 -2.90 15.21 -3.30
N GLN A 142 -3.72 16.11 -2.72
CA GLN A 142 -3.85 16.19 -1.27
C GLN A 142 -4.47 14.93 -0.68
N ARG A 143 -5.52 14.37 -1.31
CA ARG A 143 -6.10 13.06 -0.88
C ARG A 143 -5.08 11.94 -0.95
N GLN A 144 -4.28 11.92 -2.00
CA GLN A 144 -3.20 10.94 -2.14
C GLN A 144 -2.17 11.07 -1.01
N ARG A 145 -1.71 12.28 -0.70
CA ARG A 145 -0.79 12.50 0.42
C ARG A 145 -1.38 12.06 1.76
N VAL A 146 -2.67 12.30 2.01
CA VAL A 146 -3.34 11.76 3.21
C VAL A 146 -3.33 10.22 3.22
N ALA A 147 -3.58 9.57 2.08
CA ALA A 147 -3.51 8.10 1.99
C ALA A 147 -2.09 7.56 2.24
N MET A 148 -1.06 8.26 1.74
CA MET A 148 0.35 7.97 2.08
C MET A 148 0.61 8.17 3.57
N GLY A 149 0.10 9.24 4.17
CA GLY A 149 0.19 9.48 5.61
C GLY A 149 -0.38 8.34 6.45
N ARG A 150 -1.55 7.79 6.07
CA ARG A 150 -2.13 6.59 6.70
C ARG A 150 -1.18 5.38 6.68
N ALA A 151 -0.42 5.23 5.61
CA ALA A 151 0.56 4.16 5.49
C ALA A 151 1.80 4.43 6.34
N ILE A 152 2.37 5.64 6.26
CA ILE A 152 3.62 6.03 6.94
C ILE A 152 3.50 5.97 8.46
N VAL A 153 2.38 6.43 9.05
CA VAL A 153 2.19 6.45 10.52
C VAL A 153 2.25 5.07 11.14
N ARG A 154 1.93 4.01 10.38
CA ARG A 154 1.99 2.62 10.83
C ARG A 154 3.41 2.08 10.94
N GLN A 155 4.37 2.69 10.24
CA GLN A 155 5.77 2.23 10.15
C GLN A 155 5.86 0.76 9.71
N PRO A 156 5.23 0.37 8.59
CA PRO A 156 5.18 -1.01 8.14
C PRO A 156 6.55 -1.49 7.66
N GLN A 157 6.73 -2.81 7.60
CA GLN A 157 7.92 -3.42 7.01
C GLN A 157 7.95 -3.31 5.48
N VAL A 158 6.78 -3.23 4.83
CA VAL A 158 6.66 -3.13 3.37
C VAL A 158 5.61 -2.09 2.99
N PHE A 159 5.94 -1.24 2.02
CA PHE A 159 5.00 -0.32 1.38
C PHE A 159 4.63 -0.84 -0.01
N LEU A 160 3.33 -0.87 -0.30
CA LEU A 160 2.79 -1.22 -1.62
C LEU A 160 1.99 -0.05 -2.19
N PHE A 161 2.22 0.29 -3.45
CA PHE A 161 1.52 1.36 -4.14
C PHE A 161 0.85 0.80 -5.40
N ASP A 162 -0.49 0.80 -5.43
CA ASP A 162 -1.27 0.36 -6.59
C ASP A 162 -1.64 1.58 -7.44
N GLU A 163 -0.88 1.79 -8.51
CA GLU A 163 -1.04 2.90 -9.46
C GLU A 163 -1.18 4.30 -8.80
N PRO A 164 -0.25 4.69 -7.91
CA PRO A 164 -0.40 5.92 -7.11
C PRO A 164 -0.46 7.20 -7.95
N LEU A 165 -0.04 7.14 -9.21
CA LEU A 165 0.06 8.31 -10.08
C LEU A 165 -1.03 8.37 -11.18
N SER A 166 -1.90 7.36 -11.30
CA SER A 166 -2.86 7.23 -12.39
C SER A 166 -3.91 8.36 -12.41
N ASN A 167 -4.29 8.86 -11.24
CA ASN A 167 -5.34 9.88 -11.06
C ASN A 167 -4.79 11.31 -10.94
N LEU A 168 -3.50 11.53 -11.19
CA LEU A 168 -2.85 12.83 -11.11
C LEU A 168 -2.65 13.44 -12.50
N ASP A 169 -2.76 14.76 -12.59
CA ASP A 169 -2.32 15.48 -13.77
C ASP A 169 -0.79 15.38 -13.98
N ALA A 170 -0.31 15.72 -15.18
CA ALA A 170 1.09 15.55 -15.56
C ALA A 170 2.07 16.32 -14.66
N LYS A 171 1.68 17.50 -14.16
CA LYS A 171 2.50 18.35 -13.29
C LYS A 171 2.62 17.75 -11.89
N LEU A 172 1.50 17.28 -11.35
CA LEU A 172 1.43 16.69 -10.02
C LEU A 172 2.10 15.31 -9.96
N ARG A 173 2.05 14.52 -11.08
CA ARG A 173 2.81 13.25 -11.19
C ARG A 173 4.32 13.44 -10.98
N GLY A 174 4.89 14.49 -11.57
CA GLY A 174 6.32 14.80 -11.43
C GLY A 174 6.70 15.08 -9.98
N GLN A 175 5.90 15.88 -9.28
CA GLN A 175 6.15 16.23 -7.87
C GLN A 175 6.01 15.00 -6.96
N THR A 176 4.92 14.24 -7.10
CA THR A 176 4.67 13.06 -6.27
C THR A 176 5.69 11.93 -6.49
N ARG A 177 6.26 11.81 -7.70
CA ARG A 177 7.34 10.85 -7.96
C ARG A 177 8.57 11.11 -7.10
N ILE A 178 8.91 12.37 -6.87
CA ILE A 178 10.04 12.78 -6.02
C ILE A 178 9.73 12.51 -4.53
N GLU A 179 8.48 12.66 -4.12
CA GLU A 179 8.05 12.44 -2.72
C GLU A 179 8.00 10.95 -2.33
N ILE A 180 7.83 10.03 -3.31
CA ILE A 180 7.79 8.59 -3.10
C ILE A 180 9.20 7.97 -3.03
N GLN A 181 10.20 8.59 -3.66
CA GLN A 181 11.61 8.18 -3.60
C GLN A 181 12.27 8.63 -2.29
#